data_dc993684b2617d952cb1b5ee22c1371c
#
_entry.id   dc993684b2617d952cb1b5ee22c1371c
#
_cell.length_a   1.000
_cell.length_b   1.000
_cell.length_c   1.000
_cell.angle_alpha   90.00
_cell.angle_beta   90.00
_cell.angle_gamma   90.00
#
_symmetry.space_group_name_H-M   'P 1'
#
loop_
_entity.id
_entity.type
_entity.pdbx_description
1 polymer ?
#
loop_
_entity_poly.entity_id
_entity_poly.type
_entity_poly.pdbx_seq_one_letter_code
_entity_poly.pdbx_strand_id
1 'polypeptide(L)'
;KFIDICENNNGFLNSFDIHDCSRVSNSKKWKFHQSRDDNFDYIDSKISNDIDLIYLDSFHNALHVKKIFYHYYPKLKLNGVFVIDDISWLPYLRNKDRNNFHCEINNQETFEKILEILKPNEENLKIYFSFVSSGMAKIIKLNNKPLKEPKKINSRKYSLKNFIRKYFTNKP
;
A
#
# COMPACT_ATOMS: atom_id res chain seq x y z
N LYS A 1 -18.45 5.86 1.00
CA LYS A 1 -17.58 7.06 0.77
C LYS A 1 -17.01 7.13 -0.63
N PHE A 2 -16.30 6.08 -1.16
CA PHE A 2 -15.78 6.13 -2.54
C PHE A 2 -16.90 6.19 -3.58
N ILE A 3 -17.98 5.45 -3.38
CA ILE A 3 -19.14 5.48 -4.26
C ILE A 3 -19.76 6.89 -4.29
N ASP A 4 -19.93 7.54 -3.15
CA ASP A 4 -20.47 8.90 -3.05
C ASP A 4 -19.59 9.91 -3.81
N ILE A 5 -18.26 9.74 -3.73
CA ILE A 5 -17.32 10.56 -4.51
C ILE A 5 -17.51 10.35 -6.01
N CYS A 6 -17.67 9.08 -6.45
CA CYS A 6 -17.91 8.77 -7.85
C CYS A 6 -19.24 9.33 -8.36
N GLU A 7 -20.29 9.27 -7.56
CA GLU A 7 -21.60 9.84 -7.90
C GLU A 7 -21.53 11.36 -8.06
N ASN A 8 -20.88 12.06 -7.11
CA ASN A 8 -20.77 13.52 -7.11
C ASN A 8 -19.83 14.07 -8.19
N ASN A 9 -18.85 13.28 -8.67
CA ASN A 9 -17.84 13.73 -9.63
C ASN A 9 -17.92 13.02 -10.99
N ASN A 10 -19.04 12.35 -11.28
CA ASN A 10 -19.22 11.55 -12.49
C ASN A 10 -18.11 10.47 -12.69
N GLY A 11 -17.54 10.00 -11.60
CA GLY A 11 -16.54 8.94 -11.59
C GLY A 11 -17.16 7.55 -11.71
N PHE A 12 -16.30 6.53 -11.68
CA PHE A 12 -16.70 5.12 -11.65
C PHE A 12 -15.75 4.33 -10.74
N LEU A 13 -16.27 3.44 -9.93
CA LEU A 13 -15.52 2.60 -9.00
C LEU A 13 -15.59 1.14 -9.44
N ASN A 14 -14.45 0.53 -9.72
CA ASN A 14 -14.32 -0.93 -9.73
C ASN A 14 -13.74 -1.39 -8.40
N SER A 15 -14.31 -2.40 -7.78
CA SER A 15 -13.77 -3.05 -6.58
C SER A 15 -13.61 -4.55 -6.79
N PHE A 16 -12.57 -5.09 -6.18
CA PHE A 16 -12.18 -6.49 -6.29
C PHE A 16 -11.98 -7.06 -4.89
N ASP A 17 -12.57 -8.23 -4.62
CA ASP A 17 -12.40 -8.96 -3.37
C ASP A 17 -12.56 -10.46 -3.64
N ILE A 18 -11.93 -11.29 -2.81
CA ILE A 18 -12.08 -12.75 -2.84
C ILE A 18 -13.47 -13.19 -2.31
N HIS A 19 -14.04 -12.38 -1.43
CA HIS A 19 -15.38 -12.58 -0.90
C HIS A 19 -16.42 -11.87 -1.75
N ASP A 20 -17.63 -12.43 -1.84
CA ASP A 20 -18.72 -11.79 -2.56
C ASP A 20 -19.26 -10.57 -1.79
N CYS A 21 -18.91 -9.39 -2.25
CA CYS A 21 -19.39 -8.11 -1.75
C CYS A 21 -20.41 -7.44 -2.70
N SER A 22 -20.97 -8.17 -3.67
CA SER A 22 -21.88 -7.61 -4.69
C SER A 22 -23.12 -6.91 -4.14
N ARG A 23 -23.53 -7.23 -2.90
CA ARG A 23 -24.71 -6.67 -2.25
C ARG A 23 -24.45 -5.39 -1.45
N VAL A 24 -23.20 -4.90 -1.41
CA VAL A 24 -22.82 -3.71 -0.60
C VAL A 24 -23.47 -2.43 -1.13
N SER A 25 -23.70 -2.34 -2.45
CA SER A 25 -24.32 -1.16 -3.05
C SER A 25 -25.08 -1.53 -4.34
N ASN A 26 -26.10 -0.74 -4.66
CA ASN A 26 -26.82 -0.78 -5.93
C ASN A 26 -26.49 0.39 -6.86
N SER A 27 -25.44 1.17 -6.54
CA SER A 27 -25.04 2.34 -7.34
C SER A 27 -24.60 1.92 -8.75
N LYS A 28 -25.10 2.65 -9.76
CA LYS A 28 -24.67 2.48 -11.16
C LYS A 28 -23.24 2.97 -11.39
N LYS A 29 -22.66 3.67 -10.42
CA LYS A 29 -21.28 4.17 -10.47
C LYS A 29 -20.28 3.21 -9.80
N TRP A 30 -20.73 2.04 -9.42
CA TRP A 30 -19.92 1.00 -8.80
C TRP A 30 -20.12 -0.36 -9.49
N LYS A 31 -19.02 -1.08 -9.65
CA LYS A 31 -19.04 -2.47 -10.11
C LYS A 31 -18.12 -3.30 -9.23
N PHE A 32 -18.68 -4.36 -8.70
CA PHE A 32 -17.96 -5.37 -7.94
C PHE A 32 -17.50 -6.52 -8.85
N HIS A 33 -16.33 -7.02 -8.58
CA HIS A 33 -15.75 -8.18 -9.24
C HIS A 33 -15.18 -9.13 -8.20
N GLN A 34 -15.69 -10.34 -8.13
CA GLN A 34 -15.13 -11.35 -7.23
C GLN A 34 -13.84 -11.90 -7.87
N SER A 35 -12.70 -11.51 -7.32
CA SER A 35 -11.38 -11.91 -7.81
C SER A 35 -10.30 -11.57 -6.80
N ARG A 36 -9.19 -12.32 -6.85
CA ARG A 36 -7.95 -11.93 -6.21
C ARG A 36 -7.35 -10.72 -6.94
N ASP A 37 -6.68 -9.86 -6.18
CA ASP A 37 -6.00 -8.67 -6.68
C ASP A 37 -4.77 -8.96 -7.56
N ASP A 38 -4.23 -10.18 -7.48
CA ASP A 38 -3.11 -10.65 -8.32
C ASP A 38 -3.55 -11.49 -9.54
N ASN A 39 -4.85 -11.57 -9.82
CA ASN A 39 -5.37 -12.10 -11.07
C ASN A 39 -5.32 -11.01 -12.16
N PHE A 40 -4.12 -10.69 -12.60
CA PHE A 40 -3.86 -9.54 -13.46
C PHE A 40 -4.63 -9.55 -14.76
N ASP A 41 -4.67 -10.67 -15.46
CA ASP A 41 -5.38 -10.78 -16.78
C ASP A 41 -6.86 -10.47 -16.61
N TYR A 42 -7.48 -10.99 -15.57
CA TYR A 42 -8.87 -10.73 -15.30
C TYR A 42 -9.12 -9.26 -14.94
N ILE A 43 -8.35 -8.71 -14.01
CA ILE A 43 -8.51 -7.33 -13.56
C ILE A 43 -8.23 -6.35 -14.70
N ASP A 44 -7.18 -6.57 -15.48
CA ASP A 44 -6.83 -5.74 -16.62
C ASP A 44 -7.92 -5.72 -17.69
N SER A 45 -8.71 -6.81 -17.82
CA SER A 45 -9.90 -6.84 -18.68
C SER A 45 -11.07 -5.98 -18.16
N LYS A 46 -11.04 -5.54 -16.90
CA LYS A 46 -12.14 -4.80 -16.24
C LYS A 46 -11.83 -3.34 -15.97
N ILE A 47 -10.55 -2.98 -15.94
CA ILE A 47 -10.09 -1.61 -15.70
C ILE A 47 -9.50 -0.99 -16.95
N SER A 48 -9.55 0.32 -17.05
CA SER A 48 -8.85 1.09 -18.08
C SER A 48 -7.46 1.51 -17.59
N ASN A 49 -6.65 2.03 -18.50
CA ASN A 49 -5.53 2.90 -18.14
C ASN A 49 -6.09 4.29 -17.73
N ASP A 50 -5.26 5.17 -17.20
CA ASP A 50 -5.63 6.51 -16.72
C ASP A 50 -6.51 6.50 -15.45
N ILE A 51 -6.15 5.65 -14.51
CA ILE A 51 -6.82 5.54 -13.21
C ILE A 51 -6.44 6.72 -12.32
N ASP A 52 -7.45 7.34 -11.69
CA ASP A 52 -7.25 8.45 -10.73
C ASP A 52 -6.72 7.98 -9.38
N LEU A 53 -7.28 6.88 -8.87
CA LEU A 53 -7.02 6.36 -7.54
C LEU A 53 -7.03 4.83 -7.56
N ILE A 54 -5.99 4.24 -6.98
CA ILE A 54 -5.93 2.83 -6.61
C ILE A 54 -5.82 2.77 -5.09
N TYR A 55 -6.69 2.00 -4.45
CA TYR A 55 -6.64 1.73 -3.01
C TYR A 55 -6.39 0.24 -2.80
N LEU A 56 -5.25 -0.08 -2.21
CA LEU A 56 -4.82 -1.43 -1.92
C LEU A 56 -4.99 -1.72 -0.42
N ASP A 57 -5.95 -2.57 -0.11
CA ASP A 57 -6.22 -3.13 1.20
C ASP A 57 -6.47 -4.63 1.00
N SER A 58 -5.41 -5.42 0.97
CA SER A 58 -5.47 -6.82 0.60
C SER A 58 -4.51 -7.66 1.45
N PHE A 59 -3.88 -8.68 0.87
CA PHE A 59 -2.92 -9.51 1.59
C PHE A 59 -1.68 -8.71 2.03
N HIS A 60 -1.55 -8.50 3.35
CA HIS A 60 -0.50 -7.69 3.98
C HIS A 60 0.85 -8.42 4.00
N ASN A 61 1.45 -8.55 2.82
CA ASN A 61 2.77 -9.14 2.62
C ASN A 61 3.61 -8.24 1.71
N ALA A 62 4.81 -7.90 2.13
CA ALA A 62 5.68 -6.96 1.44
C ALA A 62 5.98 -7.32 -0.03
N LEU A 63 6.15 -8.62 -0.35
CA LEU A 63 6.38 -9.07 -1.71
C LEU A 63 5.12 -9.01 -2.57
N HIS A 64 3.97 -9.33 -1.97
CA HIS A 64 2.67 -9.19 -2.63
C HIS A 64 2.39 -7.73 -2.95
N VAL A 65 2.52 -6.84 -1.97
CA VAL A 65 2.35 -5.38 -2.17
C VAL A 65 3.29 -4.85 -3.26
N LYS A 66 4.58 -5.28 -3.27
CA LYS A 66 5.50 -4.94 -4.36
C LYS A 66 4.93 -5.38 -5.72
N LYS A 67 4.50 -6.65 -5.84
CA LYS A 67 3.97 -7.22 -7.09
C LYS A 67 2.78 -6.42 -7.61
N ILE A 68 1.81 -6.14 -6.75
CA ILE A 68 0.60 -5.37 -7.05
C ILE A 68 0.96 -3.93 -7.45
N PHE A 69 1.84 -3.29 -6.68
CA PHE A 69 2.26 -1.91 -6.95
C PHE A 69 2.93 -1.76 -8.33
N TYR A 70 3.89 -2.62 -8.67
CA TYR A 70 4.59 -2.55 -9.97
C TYR A 70 3.66 -2.83 -11.15
N HIS A 71 2.64 -3.68 -10.97
CA HIS A 71 1.69 -3.99 -12.02
C HIS A 71 0.71 -2.83 -12.27
N TYR A 72 0.15 -2.23 -11.20
CA TYR A 72 -0.91 -1.24 -11.35
C TYR A 72 -0.42 0.21 -11.36
N TYR A 73 0.75 0.53 -10.80
CA TYR A 73 1.27 1.90 -10.83
C TYR A 73 1.38 2.49 -12.25
N PRO A 74 1.82 1.75 -13.28
CA PRO A 74 1.83 2.28 -14.65
C PRO A 74 0.46 2.71 -15.17
N LYS A 75 -0.61 2.09 -14.70
CA LYS A 75 -2.00 2.38 -15.09
C LYS A 75 -2.58 3.65 -14.46
N LEU A 76 -1.91 4.21 -13.46
CA LEU A 76 -2.28 5.52 -12.93
C LEU A 76 -2.01 6.60 -13.97
N LYS A 77 -2.90 7.57 -14.05
CA LYS A 77 -2.62 8.81 -14.77
C LYS A 77 -1.57 9.66 -14.06
N LEU A 78 -1.05 10.66 -14.75
CA LEU A 78 -0.18 11.66 -14.13
C LEU A 78 -0.93 12.37 -12.98
N ASN A 79 -0.29 12.51 -11.83
CA ASN A 79 -0.87 12.96 -10.56
C ASN A 79 -1.92 11.99 -9.95
N GLY A 80 -2.14 10.83 -10.55
CA GLY A 80 -2.94 9.76 -9.95
C GLY A 80 -2.31 9.25 -8.67
N VAL A 81 -3.15 8.67 -7.80
CA VAL A 81 -2.79 8.31 -6.43
C VAL A 81 -2.89 6.80 -6.24
N PHE A 82 -1.85 6.20 -5.66
CA PHE A 82 -1.88 4.84 -5.13
C PHE A 82 -1.86 4.90 -3.61
N VAL A 83 -2.84 4.29 -2.96
CA VAL A 83 -2.91 4.17 -1.51
C VAL A 83 -2.64 2.73 -1.12
N ILE A 84 -1.76 2.51 -0.15
CA ILE A 84 -1.48 1.20 0.44
C ILE A 84 -1.84 1.30 1.92
N ASP A 85 -2.74 0.45 2.39
CA ASP A 85 -3.15 0.36 3.79
C ASP A 85 -2.21 -0.55 4.60
N ASP A 86 -2.39 -0.54 5.91
CA ASP A 86 -1.69 -1.42 6.86
C ASP A 86 -0.15 -1.34 6.82
N ILE A 87 0.38 -0.13 6.99
CA ILE A 87 1.82 0.11 7.04
C ILE A 87 2.31 0.52 8.44
N SER A 88 1.43 0.67 9.43
CA SER A 88 1.82 1.08 10.77
C SER A 88 2.35 -0.13 11.57
N TRP A 89 3.59 -0.01 12.06
CA TRP A 89 4.20 -0.97 12.99
C TRP A 89 4.44 -0.34 14.36
N LEU A 90 3.76 0.74 14.68
CA LEU A 90 3.89 1.36 16.00
C LEU A 90 3.49 0.35 17.06
N PRO A 91 4.26 0.23 18.17
CA PRO A 91 3.97 -0.73 19.21
C PRO A 91 2.58 -0.51 19.77
N TYR A 92 1.81 -1.58 19.86
CA TYR A 92 0.50 -1.56 20.46
C TYR A 92 0.61 -1.72 21.97
N LEU A 93 -0.22 -1.00 22.70
CA LEU A 93 -0.33 -1.21 24.13
C LEU A 93 -0.92 -2.59 24.42
N ARG A 94 -0.38 -3.28 25.40
CA ARG A 94 -0.88 -4.57 25.88
C ARG A 94 -2.39 -4.48 26.13
N ASN A 95 -3.14 -5.50 25.70
CA ASN A 95 -4.61 -5.59 25.79
C ASN A 95 -5.41 -4.59 24.91
N LYS A 96 -4.84 -4.08 23.83
CA LYS A 96 -5.59 -3.36 22.79
C LYS A 96 -5.86 -4.27 21.59
N ASP A 97 -6.94 -3.99 20.87
CA ASP A 97 -7.49 -4.84 19.79
C ASP A 97 -6.51 -5.17 18.65
N ARG A 98 -5.43 -4.41 18.53
CA ARG A 98 -4.40 -4.60 17.49
C ARG A 98 -3.08 -5.18 18.02
N ASN A 99 -3.08 -5.81 19.17
CA ASN A 99 -1.89 -6.50 19.68
C ASN A 99 -1.66 -7.82 18.93
N ASN A 100 -1.32 -7.74 17.65
CA ASN A 100 -1.09 -8.87 16.77
C ASN A 100 0.33 -8.82 16.21
N PHE A 101 1.14 -9.80 16.58
CA PHE A 101 2.52 -9.95 16.11
C PHE A 101 2.63 -9.92 14.57
N HIS A 102 1.73 -10.59 13.86
CA HIS A 102 1.75 -10.65 12.40
C HIS A 102 1.48 -9.27 11.79
N CYS A 103 0.52 -8.50 12.33
CA CYS A 103 0.24 -7.15 11.86
C CYS A 103 1.48 -6.24 12.04
N GLU A 104 2.11 -6.28 13.20
CA GLU A 104 3.30 -5.46 13.45
C GLU A 104 4.44 -5.81 12.48
N ILE A 105 4.78 -7.09 12.33
CA ILE A 105 5.88 -7.52 11.47
C ILE A 105 5.56 -7.31 10.00
N ASN A 106 4.39 -7.72 9.53
CA ASN A 106 4.00 -7.57 8.13
C ASN A 106 3.89 -6.10 7.72
N ASN A 107 3.34 -5.25 8.59
CA ASN A 107 3.24 -3.82 8.34
C ASN A 107 4.62 -3.17 8.29
N GLN A 108 5.54 -3.57 9.18
CA GLN A 108 6.93 -3.08 9.15
C GLN A 108 7.63 -3.49 7.84
N GLU A 109 7.53 -4.75 7.45
CA GLU A 109 8.12 -5.25 6.20
C GLU A 109 7.54 -4.54 4.98
N THR A 110 6.23 -4.30 4.96
CA THR A 110 5.55 -3.54 3.90
C THR A 110 6.05 -2.11 3.83
N PHE A 111 6.15 -1.42 4.97
CA PHE A 111 6.70 -0.07 5.02
C PHE A 111 8.15 -0.03 4.53
N GLU A 112 9.01 -0.95 4.99
CA GLU A 112 10.40 -1.03 4.55
C GLU A 112 10.49 -1.29 3.04
N LYS A 113 9.60 -2.14 2.49
CA LYS A 113 9.49 -2.40 1.06
C LYS A 113 9.10 -1.15 0.26
N ILE A 114 8.16 -0.37 0.76
CA ILE A 114 7.79 0.92 0.14
C ILE A 114 8.97 1.88 0.13
N LEU A 115 9.76 1.96 1.19
CA LEU A 115 10.98 2.78 1.22
C LEU A 115 12.06 2.27 0.23
N GLU A 116 12.18 0.94 0.06
CA GLU A 116 13.07 0.35 -0.95
C GLU A 116 12.66 0.73 -2.37
N ILE A 117 11.35 0.81 -2.64
CA ILE A 117 10.79 1.26 -3.91
C ILE A 117 11.01 2.76 -4.11
N LEU A 118 10.75 3.57 -3.08
CA LEU A 118 10.91 5.02 -3.13
C LEU A 118 12.34 5.42 -3.51
N LYS A 119 13.33 4.86 -2.84
CA LYS A 119 14.72 5.30 -2.93
C LYS A 119 15.29 5.43 -4.36
N PRO A 120 15.10 4.46 -5.28
CA PRO A 120 15.53 4.59 -6.67
C PRO A 120 14.56 5.39 -7.55
N ASN A 121 13.36 5.72 -7.05
CA ASN A 121 12.24 6.28 -7.81
C ASN A 121 11.79 7.67 -7.33
N GLU A 122 12.59 8.39 -6.56
CA GLU A 122 12.25 9.71 -5.99
C GLU A 122 11.85 10.75 -7.06
N GLU A 123 12.37 10.62 -8.28
CA GLU A 123 11.99 11.47 -9.41
C GLU A 123 10.61 11.13 -9.99
N ASN A 124 10.14 9.88 -9.79
CA ASN A 124 8.96 9.35 -10.44
C ASN A 124 7.71 9.44 -9.55
N LEU A 125 7.90 9.49 -8.23
CA LEU A 125 6.81 9.42 -7.28
C LEU A 125 7.07 10.23 -6.01
N LYS A 126 5.99 10.67 -5.36
CA LYS A 126 6.01 11.35 -4.07
C LYS A 126 5.19 10.54 -3.09
N ILE A 127 5.73 10.30 -1.88
CA ILE A 127 5.07 9.50 -0.85
C ILE A 127 4.77 10.34 0.39
N TYR A 128 3.60 10.11 0.95
CA TYR A 128 3.20 10.58 2.28
C TYR A 128 2.80 9.39 3.12
N PHE A 129 3.23 9.39 4.38
CA PHE A 129 2.90 8.35 5.34
C PHE A 129 2.00 8.90 6.44
N SER A 130 1.01 8.12 6.82
CA SER A 130 0.24 8.29 8.03
C SER A 130 0.38 7.03 8.87
N PHE A 131 0.64 7.18 10.17
CA PHE A 131 0.72 6.07 11.13
C PHE A 131 -0.46 6.05 12.09
N VAL A 132 -1.50 6.79 11.77
CA VAL A 132 -2.76 6.76 12.51
C VAL A 132 -3.51 5.47 12.16
N SER A 133 -4.03 4.78 13.17
CA SER A 133 -4.71 3.48 13.01
C SER A 133 -3.79 2.42 12.39
N SER A 134 -4.23 1.73 11.32
CA SER A 134 -3.45 0.73 10.57
C SER A 134 -2.27 1.32 9.80
N GLY A 135 -2.32 2.63 9.59
CA GLY A 135 -1.31 3.33 8.80
C GLY A 135 -1.55 3.25 7.30
N MET A 136 -1.18 4.31 6.60
CA MET A 136 -1.38 4.45 5.16
C MET A 136 -0.16 5.05 4.48
N ALA A 137 0.19 4.53 3.29
CA ALA A 137 1.09 5.19 2.36
C ALA A 137 0.29 5.74 1.18
N LYS A 138 0.34 7.07 0.97
CA LYS A 138 -0.22 7.75 -0.20
C LYS A 138 0.90 8.06 -1.18
N ILE A 139 0.87 7.46 -2.35
CA ILE A 139 1.87 7.58 -3.40
C ILE A 139 1.28 8.34 -4.58
N ILE A 140 1.93 9.41 -5.03
CA ILE A 140 1.50 10.24 -6.16
C ILE A 140 2.45 9.99 -7.32
N LYS A 141 1.91 9.72 -8.51
CA LYS A 141 2.67 9.57 -9.75
C LYS A 141 3.08 10.93 -10.30
N LEU A 142 4.38 11.19 -10.41
CA LEU A 142 4.91 12.47 -10.88
C LEU A 142 5.25 12.49 -12.38
N ASN A 143 5.49 11.33 -12.99
CA ASN A 143 5.78 11.21 -14.41
C ASN A 143 5.49 9.79 -14.92
N ASN A 144 5.62 9.57 -16.22
CA ASN A 144 5.34 8.29 -16.88
C ASN A 144 6.59 7.42 -17.12
N LYS A 145 7.72 7.75 -16.49
CA LYS A 145 8.92 6.90 -16.58
C LYS A 145 8.67 5.56 -15.89
N PRO A 146 9.24 4.47 -16.41
CA PRO A 146 9.13 3.17 -15.74
C PRO A 146 9.80 3.21 -14.37
N LEU A 147 9.22 2.46 -13.43
CA LEU A 147 9.82 2.32 -12.11
C LEU A 147 11.10 1.47 -12.20
N LYS A 148 12.13 1.93 -11.50
CA LYS A 148 13.36 1.17 -11.25
C LYS A 148 13.10 0.12 -10.17
N GLU A 149 13.85 -0.99 -10.21
CA GLU A 149 13.78 -2.02 -9.18
C GLU A 149 14.10 -1.48 -7.78
N PRO A 150 13.49 -2.05 -6.73
CA PRO A 150 13.71 -1.63 -5.35
C PRO A 150 15.18 -1.71 -4.96
N LYS A 151 15.66 -0.73 -4.21
CA LYS A 151 17.01 -0.73 -3.67
C LYS A 151 16.97 -1.07 -2.19
N LYS A 152 17.64 -2.15 -1.81
CA LYS A 152 17.69 -2.62 -0.41
C LYS A 152 18.10 -1.49 0.54
N ILE A 153 17.36 -1.33 1.62
CA ILE A 153 17.65 -0.41 2.69
C ILE A 153 18.34 -1.18 3.81
N ASN A 154 19.51 -0.69 4.23
CA ASN A 154 20.23 -1.26 5.35
C ASN A 154 19.89 -0.49 6.63
N SER A 155 19.22 -1.15 7.55
CA SER A 155 18.98 -0.61 8.88
C SER A 155 20.21 -0.81 9.78
N ARG A 156 20.63 0.26 10.46
CA ARG A 156 21.68 0.16 11.49
C ARG A 156 21.19 -0.50 12.78
N LYS A 157 19.90 -0.79 12.89
CA LYS A 157 19.29 -1.47 14.05
C LYS A 157 19.99 -2.79 14.39
N TYR A 158 20.41 -3.54 13.37
CA TYR A 158 21.07 -4.84 13.49
C TYR A 158 22.61 -4.77 13.35
N SER A 159 23.19 -3.56 13.37
CA SER A 159 24.63 -3.41 13.28
C SER A 159 25.32 -3.76 14.59
N LEU A 160 26.55 -4.31 14.52
CA LEU A 160 27.39 -4.58 15.69
C LEU A 160 27.57 -3.32 16.55
N LYS A 161 27.75 -2.16 15.93
CA LYS A 161 27.85 -0.87 16.62
C LYS A 161 26.61 -0.56 17.46
N ASN A 162 25.41 -0.84 16.95
CA ASN A 162 24.18 -0.61 17.72
C ASN A 162 24.02 -1.63 18.86
N PHE A 163 24.45 -2.88 18.64
CA PHE A 163 24.48 -3.90 19.68
C PHE A 163 25.39 -3.47 20.83
N ILE A 164 26.63 -3.07 20.53
CA ILE A 164 27.58 -2.55 21.51
C ILE A 164 27.01 -1.34 22.25
N ARG A 165 26.44 -0.37 21.52
CA ARG A 165 25.80 0.80 22.11
C ARG A 165 24.74 0.42 23.13
N LYS A 166 23.82 -0.49 22.79
CA LYS A 166 22.77 -0.95 23.71
C LYS A 166 23.35 -1.60 24.96
N TYR A 167 24.45 -2.34 24.83
CA TYR A 167 25.06 -3.02 25.96
C TYR A 167 25.73 -2.05 26.96
N PHE A 168 26.32 -0.95 26.45
CA PHE A 168 27.06 0.00 27.29
C PHE A 168 26.24 1.22 27.71
N THR A 169 25.19 1.60 27.00
CA THR A 169 24.37 2.78 27.33
C THR A 169 23.13 2.48 28.17
N ASN A 170 22.72 1.22 28.26
CA ASN A 170 21.57 0.81 29.08
C ASN A 170 22.00 0.32 30.50
N LYS A 171 23.13 0.77 31.01
CA LYS A 171 23.37 0.66 32.46
C LYS A 171 22.66 1.84 33.12
N PRO A 172 21.77 1.58 34.11
CA PRO A 172 21.10 2.63 34.88
C PRO A 172 22.10 3.54 35.60
#